data_10e91d58d05d5032f8f7adff7b645a47
#
_entry.id   10e91d58d05d5032f8f7adff7b645a47
#
_cell.length_a   1.000
_cell.length_b   1.000
_cell.length_c   1.000
_cell.angle_alpha   90.00
_cell.angle_beta   90.00
_cell.angle_gamma   90.00
#
_symmetry.space_group_name_H-M   'P 1'
#
loop_
_entity.id
_entity.type
_entity.pdbx_description
1 polymer ?
#
loop_
_entity_poly.entity_id
_entity_poly.type
_entity_poly.pdbx_seq_one_letter_code
_entity_poly.pdbx_strand_id
1 'polypeptide(L)'
;MSGGGWYSEVLADIHDSDYTFLARAGAASAIALLPPPAESGIVVDLGCGSGVTAQILDEVGYSVVGVDASADMINLARKRVPNGHFRIESIYEADIPDCQAVLALGEVLNYTSEDRTPEAVAKLLRNISRSLHSDGFFLCDIAEPGRALSSGASHASGPHWSMEYHAVENADANTLTRTITIDVEPGWQSQLLKREPVAESAQITEAHELALFDPATLTSTLAKNGLAGSKLSSYDGFDFPPGWSAWLAKPTR
;
A
#
# COMPACT_ATOMS: atom_id res chain seq x y z
N MET A 1 22.79 1.41 14.47
CA MET A 1 21.38 1.50 14.86
C MET A 1 20.61 1.63 13.56
N SER A 2 20.23 0.50 12.98
CA SER A 2 19.48 0.41 11.72
C SER A 2 18.03 0.67 12.05
N GLY A 3 17.50 1.84 11.72
CA GLY A 3 16.08 2.02 11.61
C GLY A 3 15.57 1.03 10.55
N GLY A 4 14.76 0.06 10.95
CA GLY A 4 14.11 -0.87 10.04
C GLY A 4 13.12 -0.12 9.17
N GLY A 5 13.61 0.47 8.08
CA GLY A 5 12.76 1.04 7.06
C GLY A 5 12.19 -0.09 6.20
N TRP A 6 10.89 -0.08 5.98
CA TRP A 6 10.23 -0.90 4.97
C TRP A 6 10.80 -0.53 3.59
N TYR A 7 11.05 -1.54 2.74
CA TYR A 7 11.56 -1.38 1.39
C TYR A 7 12.93 -0.69 1.31
N SER A 8 13.99 -1.50 1.30
CA SER A 8 15.31 -1.03 0.88
C SER A 8 15.25 -0.44 -0.54
N GLU A 9 16.27 0.33 -0.89
CA GLU A 9 16.39 0.91 -2.24
C GLU A 9 16.21 -0.14 -3.35
N VAL A 10 16.81 -1.31 -3.18
CA VAL A 10 16.74 -2.40 -4.17
C VAL A 10 15.32 -2.95 -4.27
N LEU A 11 14.68 -3.26 -3.14
CA LEU A 11 13.32 -3.77 -3.14
C LEU A 11 12.33 -2.71 -3.65
N ALA A 12 12.53 -1.44 -3.32
CA ALA A 12 11.70 -0.34 -3.82
C ALA A 12 11.77 -0.23 -5.34
N ASP A 13 12.97 -0.35 -5.92
CA ASP A 13 13.19 -0.31 -7.37
C ASP A 13 12.52 -1.49 -8.09
N ILE A 14 12.71 -2.71 -7.54
CA ILE A 14 12.07 -3.92 -8.07
C ILE A 14 10.54 -3.81 -7.97
N HIS A 15 10.04 -3.35 -6.83
CA HIS A 15 8.59 -3.20 -6.63
C HIS A 15 7.99 -2.18 -7.59
N ASP A 16 8.67 -1.08 -7.83
CA ASP A 16 8.22 -0.03 -8.74
C ASP A 16 8.23 -0.47 -10.22
N SER A 17 9.20 -1.29 -10.62
CA SER A 17 9.31 -1.76 -12.02
C SER A 17 8.36 -2.92 -12.32
N ASP A 18 8.23 -3.88 -11.42
CA ASP A 18 7.63 -5.19 -11.73
C ASP A 18 6.32 -5.49 -10.98
N TYR A 19 6.01 -4.75 -9.90
CA TYR A 19 4.85 -5.01 -9.05
C TYR A 19 3.82 -3.87 -9.03
N THR A 20 3.71 -3.10 -10.10
CA THR A 20 2.76 -1.98 -10.20
C THR A 20 1.33 -2.39 -10.55
N PHE A 21 1.10 -3.67 -10.87
CA PHE A 21 -0.20 -4.17 -11.34
C PHE A 21 -1.34 -3.90 -10.35
N LEU A 22 -1.10 -4.06 -9.05
CA LEU A 22 -2.10 -3.81 -8.01
C LEU A 22 -2.45 -2.31 -7.90
N ALA A 23 -1.42 -1.44 -7.89
CA ALA A 23 -1.62 0.01 -7.87
C ALA A 23 -2.42 0.48 -9.08
N ARG A 24 -2.16 -0.09 -10.27
CA ARG A 24 -2.91 0.19 -11.50
C ARG A 24 -4.36 -0.27 -11.42
N ALA A 25 -4.60 -1.51 -11.00
CA ALA A 25 -5.95 -2.05 -10.85
C ALA A 25 -6.76 -1.29 -9.78
N GLY A 26 -6.14 -0.97 -8.65
CA GLY A 26 -6.76 -0.18 -7.60
C GLY A 26 -7.06 1.26 -8.03
N ALA A 27 -6.15 1.91 -8.75
CA ALA A 27 -6.38 3.24 -9.33
C ALA A 27 -7.54 3.24 -10.32
N ALA A 28 -7.60 2.25 -11.23
CA ALA A 28 -8.70 2.11 -12.17
C ALA A 28 -10.04 1.90 -11.45
N SER A 29 -10.06 1.05 -10.41
CA SER A 29 -11.25 0.85 -9.57
C SER A 29 -11.68 2.14 -8.85
N ALA A 30 -10.72 2.92 -8.33
CA ALA A 30 -11.03 4.20 -7.69
C ALA A 30 -11.60 5.20 -8.70
N ILE A 31 -11.01 5.33 -9.89
CA ILE A 31 -11.48 6.23 -10.96
C ILE A 31 -12.92 5.90 -11.38
N ALA A 32 -13.26 4.61 -11.45
CA ALA A 32 -14.63 4.19 -11.79
C ALA A 32 -15.68 4.59 -10.73
N LEU A 33 -15.26 4.88 -9.51
CA LEU A 33 -16.12 5.29 -8.38
C LEU A 33 -16.12 6.81 -8.14
N LEU A 34 -15.07 7.50 -8.59
CA LEU A 34 -14.92 8.94 -8.39
C LEU A 34 -15.86 9.74 -9.32
N PRO A 35 -16.40 10.88 -8.87
CA PRO A 35 -17.03 11.85 -9.76
C PRO A 35 -15.98 12.43 -10.74
N PRO A 36 -16.40 13.07 -11.84
CA PRO A 36 -15.46 13.73 -12.75
C PRO A 36 -14.47 14.64 -12.02
N PRO A 37 -13.21 14.77 -12.48
CA PRO A 37 -12.17 15.52 -11.75
C PRO A 37 -12.57 16.96 -11.39
N ALA A 38 -13.32 17.63 -12.25
CA ALA A 38 -13.79 19.00 -12.01
C ALA A 38 -14.82 19.10 -10.83
N GLU A 39 -15.44 18.01 -10.47
CA GLU A 39 -16.45 17.90 -9.39
C GLU A 39 -15.89 17.13 -8.18
N SER A 40 -14.72 16.48 -8.34
CA SER A 40 -14.09 15.68 -7.30
C SER A 40 -13.34 16.58 -6.32
N GLY A 41 -13.37 16.18 -5.05
CA GLY A 41 -12.45 16.66 -4.04
C GLY A 41 -11.08 15.96 -4.16
N ILE A 42 -10.27 16.14 -3.13
CA ILE A 42 -8.96 15.49 -2.98
C ILE A 42 -9.12 13.96 -2.89
N VAL A 43 -8.18 13.24 -3.46
CA VAL A 43 -7.96 11.80 -3.22
C VAL A 43 -6.73 11.66 -2.31
N VAL A 44 -6.89 10.98 -1.18
CA VAL A 44 -5.79 10.68 -0.25
C VAL A 44 -5.31 9.26 -0.48
N ASP A 45 -4.00 9.08 -0.69
CA ASP A 45 -3.35 7.78 -0.91
C ASP A 45 -2.45 7.46 0.30
N LEU A 46 -2.92 6.58 1.19
CA LEU A 46 -2.23 6.15 2.38
C LEU A 46 -1.31 4.96 2.04
N GLY A 47 -0.03 5.07 2.35
CA GLY A 47 0.99 4.13 1.89
C GLY A 47 1.23 4.27 0.39
N CYS A 48 1.34 5.51 -0.10
CA CYS A 48 1.40 5.82 -1.54
C CYS A 48 2.65 5.28 -2.25
N GLY A 49 3.63 4.79 -1.52
CA GLY A 49 4.88 4.27 -2.05
C GLY A 49 5.56 5.25 -3.01
N SER A 50 6.02 4.77 -4.14
CA SER A 50 6.67 5.56 -5.20
C SER A 50 5.70 6.42 -6.03
N GLY A 51 4.39 6.45 -5.69
CA GLY A 51 3.39 7.32 -6.29
C GLY A 51 2.80 6.82 -7.61
N VAL A 52 2.78 5.51 -7.86
CA VAL A 52 2.19 4.94 -9.09
C VAL A 52 0.69 5.22 -9.17
N THR A 53 -0.05 4.97 -8.09
CA THR A 53 -1.48 5.29 -7.99
C THR A 53 -1.71 6.80 -8.16
N ALA A 54 -0.90 7.61 -7.48
CA ALA A 54 -0.98 9.07 -7.55
C ALA A 54 -0.76 9.59 -8.98
N GLN A 55 0.21 9.01 -9.73
CA GLN A 55 0.45 9.36 -11.12
C GLN A 55 -0.78 9.11 -12.00
N ILE A 56 -1.38 7.93 -11.89
CA ILE A 56 -2.53 7.56 -12.71
C ILE A 56 -3.72 8.50 -12.44
N LEU A 57 -3.93 8.87 -11.17
CA LEU A 57 -4.97 9.81 -10.78
C LEU A 57 -4.68 11.23 -11.28
N ASP A 58 -3.44 11.71 -11.17
CA ASP A 58 -3.00 13.03 -11.64
C ASP A 58 -3.13 13.16 -13.18
N GLU A 59 -2.76 12.12 -13.93
CA GLU A 59 -2.89 12.07 -15.39
C GLU A 59 -4.35 12.19 -15.88
N VAL A 60 -5.31 11.75 -15.05
CA VAL A 60 -6.75 11.92 -15.32
C VAL A 60 -7.26 13.28 -14.85
N GLY A 61 -6.51 13.97 -13.98
CA GLY A 61 -6.81 15.32 -13.50
C GLY A 61 -7.31 15.40 -12.05
N TYR A 62 -7.15 14.33 -11.25
CA TYR A 62 -7.48 14.34 -9.82
C TYR A 62 -6.35 14.95 -8.98
N SER A 63 -6.70 15.69 -7.94
CA SER A 63 -5.74 16.17 -6.95
C SER A 63 -5.43 15.08 -5.92
N VAL A 64 -4.15 14.76 -5.72
CA VAL A 64 -3.73 13.68 -4.83
C VAL A 64 -2.88 14.20 -3.68
N VAL A 65 -3.16 13.68 -2.47
CA VAL A 65 -2.31 13.80 -1.28
C VAL A 65 -1.81 12.40 -0.93
N GLY A 66 -0.51 12.17 -1.04
CA GLY A 66 0.12 10.89 -0.72
C GLY A 66 0.82 10.92 0.65
N VAL A 67 0.73 9.83 1.39
CA VAL A 67 1.40 9.64 2.67
C VAL A 67 2.14 8.30 2.65
N ASP A 68 3.42 8.29 3.03
CA ASP A 68 4.20 7.08 3.21
C ASP A 68 5.27 7.30 4.29
N ALA A 69 5.60 6.27 5.05
CA ALA A 69 6.62 6.33 6.09
C ALA A 69 8.06 6.34 5.50
N SER A 70 8.22 5.84 4.27
CA SER A 70 9.52 5.75 3.59
C SER A 70 9.87 7.06 2.91
N ALA A 71 10.98 7.68 3.35
CA ALA A 71 11.52 8.89 2.71
C ALA A 71 11.95 8.63 1.26
N ASP A 72 12.50 7.45 0.97
CA ASP A 72 12.93 7.09 -0.38
C ASP A 72 11.73 6.96 -1.31
N MET A 73 10.66 6.28 -0.88
CA MET A 73 9.40 6.19 -1.62
C MET A 73 8.80 7.57 -1.90
N ILE A 74 8.73 8.45 -0.90
CA ILE A 74 8.21 9.82 -1.07
C ILE A 74 9.08 10.64 -2.03
N ASN A 75 10.41 10.46 -2.00
CA ASN A 75 11.29 11.13 -2.95
C ASN A 75 11.04 10.68 -4.40
N LEU A 76 10.67 9.41 -4.61
CA LEU A 76 10.27 8.89 -5.91
C LEU A 76 8.90 9.44 -6.32
N ALA A 77 7.91 9.42 -5.42
CA ALA A 77 6.58 9.96 -5.67
C ALA A 77 6.62 11.43 -6.10
N ARG A 78 7.42 12.26 -5.42
CA ARG A 78 7.63 13.67 -5.79
C ARG A 78 8.26 13.86 -7.17
N LYS A 79 9.15 12.95 -7.59
CA LYS A 79 9.71 12.99 -8.96
C LYS A 79 8.70 12.56 -10.00
N ARG A 80 7.85 11.58 -9.67
CA ARG A 80 6.83 11.02 -10.56
C ARG A 80 5.67 11.99 -10.76
N VAL A 81 5.21 12.65 -9.70
CA VAL A 81 4.10 13.59 -9.71
C VAL A 81 4.54 14.93 -9.09
N PRO A 82 5.21 15.79 -9.86
CA PRO A 82 5.80 17.04 -9.32
C PRO A 82 4.79 18.00 -8.69
N ASN A 83 3.53 17.94 -9.12
CA ASN A 83 2.44 18.77 -8.57
C ASN A 83 1.66 18.10 -7.44
N GLY A 84 1.96 16.82 -7.12
CA GLY A 84 1.34 16.09 -6.02
C GLY A 84 1.83 16.55 -4.66
N HIS A 85 1.01 16.39 -3.65
CA HIS A 85 1.35 16.70 -2.27
C HIS A 85 1.72 15.42 -1.52
N PHE A 86 3.03 15.25 -1.20
CA PHE A 86 3.54 14.03 -0.56
C PHE A 86 4.17 14.34 0.79
N ARG A 87 3.82 13.51 1.81
CA ARG A 87 4.30 13.64 3.19
C ARG A 87 4.98 12.37 3.66
N ILE A 88 6.15 12.53 4.32
CA ILE A 88 6.84 11.43 5.01
C ILE A 88 6.22 11.33 6.40
N GLU A 89 5.31 10.39 6.59
CA GLU A 89 4.52 10.30 7.79
C GLU A 89 3.92 8.89 7.92
N SER A 90 3.74 8.41 9.15
CA SER A 90 2.97 7.19 9.37
C SER A 90 1.50 7.42 9.03
N ILE A 91 0.86 6.43 8.39
CA ILE A 91 -0.58 6.50 8.10
C ILE A 91 -1.42 6.64 9.39
N TYR A 92 -0.94 6.14 10.53
CA TYR A 92 -1.63 6.21 11.83
C TYR A 92 -1.57 7.59 12.48
N GLU A 93 -0.60 8.42 12.10
CA GLU A 93 -0.43 9.79 12.57
C GLU A 93 -0.94 10.83 11.54
N ALA A 94 -1.21 10.39 10.30
CA ALA A 94 -1.54 11.26 9.20
C ALA A 94 -2.80 12.11 9.46
N ASP A 95 -2.66 13.41 9.21
CA ASP A 95 -3.79 14.32 9.11
C ASP A 95 -4.44 14.17 7.74
N ILE A 96 -5.70 13.70 7.73
CA ILE A 96 -6.46 13.45 6.50
C ILE A 96 -7.34 14.66 6.24
N PRO A 97 -7.10 15.41 5.14
CA PRO A 97 -7.95 16.54 4.78
C PRO A 97 -9.35 16.08 4.35
N ASP A 98 -10.30 17.00 4.29
CA ASP A 98 -11.61 16.75 3.66
C ASP A 98 -11.37 16.25 2.23
N CYS A 99 -11.95 15.10 1.88
CA CYS A 99 -11.62 14.37 0.65
C CYS A 99 -12.80 13.60 0.06
N GLN A 100 -12.69 13.31 -1.23
CA GLN A 100 -13.66 12.48 -1.94
C GLN A 100 -13.37 10.99 -1.77
N ALA A 101 -12.09 10.63 -1.71
CA ALA A 101 -11.69 9.25 -1.49
C ALA A 101 -10.44 9.14 -0.63
N VAL A 102 -10.36 8.05 0.12
CA VAL A 102 -9.13 7.58 0.76
C VAL A 102 -8.80 6.21 0.19
N LEU A 103 -7.58 6.03 -0.27
CA LEU A 103 -7.05 4.77 -0.77
C LEU A 103 -6.01 4.23 0.21
N ALA A 104 -5.93 2.91 0.37
CA ALA A 104 -4.86 2.20 1.07
C ALA A 104 -4.61 0.87 0.35
N LEU A 105 -3.79 0.92 -0.70
CA LEU A 105 -3.59 -0.16 -1.66
C LEU A 105 -2.27 -0.89 -1.42
N GLY A 106 -2.27 -2.22 -1.46
CA GLY A 106 -1.09 -3.05 -1.23
C GLY A 106 -0.94 -3.51 0.22
N GLU A 107 -2.04 -3.90 0.85
CA GLU A 107 -2.07 -4.44 2.22
C GLU A 107 -1.50 -3.44 3.26
N VAL A 108 -1.58 -2.14 2.98
CA VAL A 108 -0.97 -1.06 3.79
C VAL A 108 -1.40 -1.12 5.25
N LEU A 109 -2.67 -1.44 5.53
CA LEU A 109 -3.20 -1.56 6.90
C LEU A 109 -2.66 -2.77 7.67
N ASN A 110 -2.08 -3.74 6.97
CA ASN A 110 -1.59 -4.97 7.57
C ASN A 110 -0.17 -4.84 8.13
N TYR A 111 0.68 -3.95 7.58
CA TYR A 111 2.06 -3.80 8.03
C TYR A 111 2.12 -3.47 9.52
N THR A 112 2.90 -4.27 10.27
CA THR A 112 3.12 -4.04 11.69
C THR A 112 4.23 -3.01 11.87
N SER A 113 3.97 -1.99 12.66
CA SER A 113 4.90 -0.94 13.05
C SER A 113 4.69 -0.62 14.54
N GLU A 114 5.65 0.04 15.17
CA GLU A 114 5.55 0.36 16.61
C GLU A 114 4.31 1.20 16.93
N ASP A 115 3.85 2.03 16.00
CA ASP A 115 2.67 2.89 16.12
C ASP A 115 1.36 2.19 15.72
N ARG A 116 1.41 0.97 15.15
CA ARG A 116 0.23 0.19 14.80
C ARG A 116 -0.35 -0.54 16.01
N THR A 117 -1.29 0.07 16.67
CA THR A 117 -2.09 -0.55 17.73
C THR A 117 -3.56 -0.67 17.31
N PRO A 118 -4.38 -1.51 17.96
CA PRO A 118 -5.82 -1.54 17.69
C PRO A 118 -6.49 -0.17 17.83
N GLU A 119 -6.04 0.64 18.78
CA GLU A 119 -6.51 2.01 19.02
C GLU A 119 -6.11 2.95 17.89
N ALA A 120 -4.88 2.82 17.37
CA ALA A 120 -4.38 3.61 16.23
C ALA A 120 -5.17 3.28 14.95
N VAL A 121 -5.42 1.99 14.68
CA VAL A 121 -6.27 1.55 13.57
C VAL A 121 -7.68 2.13 13.71
N ALA A 122 -8.29 2.06 14.90
CA ALA A 122 -9.61 2.63 15.14
C ALA A 122 -9.61 4.17 15.01
N LYS A 123 -8.55 4.86 15.46
CA LYS A 123 -8.36 6.31 15.26
C LYS A 123 -8.28 6.65 13.78
N LEU A 124 -7.47 5.92 13.02
CA LEU A 124 -7.33 6.11 11.57
C LEU A 124 -8.69 5.97 10.86
N LEU A 125 -9.42 4.89 11.12
CA LEU A 125 -10.73 4.65 10.50
C LEU A 125 -11.76 5.74 10.85
N ARG A 126 -11.75 6.25 12.10
CA ARG A 126 -12.58 7.41 12.48
C ARG A 126 -12.18 8.67 11.75
N ASN A 127 -10.89 8.94 11.58
CA ASN A 127 -10.41 10.09 10.82
C ASN A 127 -10.82 9.98 9.36
N ILE A 128 -10.64 8.81 8.74
CA ILE A 128 -11.13 8.54 7.38
C ILE A 128 -12.64 8.82 7.27
N SER A 129 -13.43 8.25 8.18
CA SER A 129 -14.89 8.46 8.17
C SER A 129 -15.30 9.94 8.28
N ARG A 130 -14.55 10.73 9.05
CA ARG A 130 -14.85 12.17 9.25
C ARG A 130 -14.42 13.03 8.07
N SER A 131 -13.32 12.68 7.43
CA SER A 131 -12.73 13.45 6.34
C SER A 131 -13.37 13.15 4.98
N LEU A 132 -14.02 12.00 4.82
CA LEU A 132 -14.73 11.68 3.60
C LEU A 132 -15.94 12.61 3.41
N HIS A 133 -16.18 13.07 2.19
CA HIS A 133 -17.43 13.67 1.80
C HIS A 133 -18.59 12.67 1.99
N SER A 134 -19.85 13.14 2.03
CA SER A 134 -21.01 12.27 2.29
C SER A 134 -21.22 11.18 1.24
N ASP A 135 -20.77 11.40 0.01
CA ASP A 135 -20.76 10.47 -1.12
C ASP A 135 -19.37 9.87 -1.38
N GLY A 136 -18.38 10.24 -0.55
CA GLY A 136 -17.01 9.75 -0.63
C GLY A 136 -16.87 8.29 -0.23
N PHE A 137 -15.68 7.72 -0.44
CA PHE A 137 -15.39 6.33 -0.12
C PHE A 137 -13.97 6.08 0.37
N PHE A 138 -13.81 5.00 1.11
CA PHE A 138 -12.53 4.39 1.47
C PHE A 138 -12.38 3.07 0.71
N LEU A 139 -11.28 2.92 -0.05
CA LEU A 139 -10.94 1.72 -0.79
C LEU A 139 -9.60 1.20 -0.29
N CYS A 140 -9.57 -0.04 0.18
CA CYS A 140 -8.34 -0.69 0.63
C CYS A 140 -8.32 -2.16 0.25
N ASP A 141 -7.16 -2.77 0.31
CA ASP A 141 -7.02 -4.21 0.30
C ASP A 141 -6.25 -4.69 1.53
N ILE A 142 -6.52 -5.92 1.93
CA ILE A 142 -6.01 -6.50 3.17
C ILE A 142 -5.61 -7.96 3.01
N ALA A 143 -4.54 -8.34 3.73
CA ALA A 143 -4.21 -9.73 3.99
C ALA A 143 -5.14 -10.30 5.07
N GLU A 144 -5.71 -11.46 4.77
CA GLU A 144 -6.57 -12.26 5.65
C GLU A 144 -5.87 -13.58 6.02
N PRO A 145 -6.34 -14.33 7.01
CA PRO A 145 -5.89 -15.70 7.26
C PRO A 145 -5.96 -16.56 5.99
N GLY A 146 -4.93 -17.33 5.72
CA GLY A 146 -4.75 -18.09 4.48
C GLY A 146 -3.95 -17.37 3.38
N ARG A 147 -3.46 -16.15 3.64
CA ARG A 147 -2.68 -15.36 2.68
C ARG A 147 -1.37 -16.04 2.27
N ALA A 148 -0.70 -16.73 3.19
CA ALA A 148 0.53 -17.47 2.89
C ALA A 148 0.30 -18.63 1.93
N LEU A 149 -0.88 -19.27 1.95
CA LEU A 149 -1.21 -20.38 1.06
C LEU A 149 -1.29 -19.94 -0.41
N SER A 150 -1.71 -18.71 -0.66
CA SER A 150 -1.78 -18.13 -2.00
C SER A 150 -0.49 -17.46 -2.46
N SER A 151 0.40 -17.13 -1.52
CA SER A 151 1.65 -16.43 -1.80
C SER A 151 2.80 -17.39 -2.09
N GLY A 152 2.82 -18.57 -1.46
CA GLY A 152 3.84 -19.61 -1.63
C GLY A 152 5.28 -19.12 -1.52
N ALA A 153 6.22 -20.00 -1.86
CA ALA A 153 7.58 -19.57 -2.24
C ALA A 153 7.55 -19.15 -3.71
N SER A 154 7.98 -17.98 -4.02
CA SER A 154 8.09 -17.49 -5.39
C SER A 154 9.51 -17.00 -5.67
N HIS A 155 9.91 -17.11 -6.92
CA HIS A 155 11.20 -16.63 -7.42
C HIS A 155 10.93 -15.64 -8.56
N ALA A 156 11.65 -14.53 -8.55
CA ALA A 156 11.65 -13.57 -9.64
C ALA A 156 13.09 -13.17 -9.95
N SER A 157 13.36 -12.73 -11.17
CA SER A 157 14.70 -12.26 -11.55
C SER A 157 14.63 -11.21 -12.64
N GLY A 158 15.58 -10.30 -12.62
CA GLY A 158 15.86 -9.30 -13.64
C GLY A 158 17.30 -9.42 -14.16
N PRO A 159 17.79 -8.45 -14.93
CA PRO A 159 19.12 -8.52 -15.57
C PRO A 159 20.30 -8.63 -14.61
N HIS A 160 20.19 -8.10 -13.40
CA HIS A 160 21.27 -8.05 -12.40
C HIS A 160 20.76 -8.31 -10.98
N TRP A 161 19.60 -8.96 -10.84
CA TRP A 161 19.08 -9.34 -9.55
C TRP A 161 18.24 -10.61 -9.64
N SER A 162 18.19 -11.34 -8.54
CA SER A 162 17.19 -12.38 -8.32
C SER A 162 16.57 -12.21 -6.94
N MET A 163 15.34 -12.62 -6.79
CA MET A 163 14.59 -12.46 -5.56
C MET A 163 13.85 -13.76 -5.21
N GLU A 164 14.01 -14.19 -3.98
CA GLU A 164 13.22 -15.25 -3.37
C GLU A 164 12.27 -14.64 -2.35
N TYR A 165 11.03 -15.09 -2.40
CA TYR A 165 9.96 -14.67 -1.51
C TYR A 165 9.43 -15.87 -0.76
N HIS A 166 9.32 -15.76 0.55
CA HIS A 166 8.77 -16.80 1.41
C HIS A 166 7.80 -16.18 2.43
N ALA A 167 6.60 -16.76 2.57
CA ALA A 167 5.58 -16.29 3.51
C ALA A 167 5.18 -17.40 4.47
N VAL A 168 5.12 -17.06 5.75
CA VAL A 168 4.70 -17.98 6.84
C VAL A 168 3.67 -17.28 7.71
N GLU A 169 2.55 -17.96 7.97
CA GLU A 169 1.55 -17.50 8.94
C GLU A 169 1.79 -18.06 10.32
N ASN A 170 1.61 -17.23 11.33
CA ASN A 170 1.47 -17.61 12.72
C ASN A 170 -0.01 -17.46 13.12
N ALA A 171 -0.72 -18.59 13.15
CA ALA A 171 -2.16 -18.59 13.45
C ALA A 171 -2.47 -18.11 14.89
N ASP A 172 -1.60 -18.40 15.86
CA ASP A 172 -1.80 -18.00 17.25
C ASP A 172 -1.64 -16.47 17.43
N ALA A 173 -0.70 -15.87 16.72
CA ALA A 173 -0.48 -14.43 16.72
C ALA A 173 -1.34 -13.67 15.70
N ASN A 174 -1.99 -14.39 14.79
CA ASN A 174 -2.74 -13.84 13.65
C ASN A 174 -1.87 -12.89 12.80
N THR A 175 -0.64 -13.32 12.52
CA THR A 175 0.34 -12.59 11.72
C THR A 175 0.87 -13.42 10.56
N LEU A 176 1.40 -12.73 9.57
CA LEU A 176 2.13 -13.31 8.44
C LEU A 176 3.50 -12.65 8.36
N THR A 177 4.56 -13.44 8.32
CA THR A 177 5.92 -12.95 8.05
C THR A 177 6.28 -13.23 6.61
N ARG A 178 6.69 -12.20 5.87
CA ARG A 178 7.28 -12.28 4.54
C ARG A 178 8.78 -12.10 4.67
N THR A 179 9.54 -13.10 4.23
CA THR A 179 10.99 -12.98 4.06
C THR A 179 11.28 -12.84 2.58
N ILE A 180 11.96 -11.78 2.23
CA ILE A 180 12.35 -11.43 0.86
C ILE A 180 13.87 -11.40 0.84
N THR A 181 14.49 -12.31 0.07
CA THR A 181 15.93 -12.35 -0.11
C THR A 181 16.24 -11.95 -1.55
N ILE A 182 17.09 -10.95 -1.73
CA ILE A 182 17.47 -10.39 -3.02
C ILE A 182 18.96 -10.54 -3.18
N ASP A 183 19.38 -11.25 -4.22
CA ASP A 183 20.76 -11.30 -4.66
C ASP A 183 20.96 -10.26 -5.76
N VAL A 184 21.93 -9.36 -5.57
CA VAL A 184 22.27 -8.29 -6.50
C VAL A 184 23.63 -8.59 -7.12
N GLU A 185 23.69 -8.60 -8.43
CA GLU A 185 24.94 -8.81 -9.19
C GLU A 185 25.66 -7.48 -9.47
N PRO A 186 26.98 -7.54 -9.74
CA PRO A 186 27.73 -6.37 -10.20
C PRO A 186 27.09 -5.76 -11.46
N GLY A 187 27.01 -4.46 -11.49
CA GLY A 187 26.36 -3.73 -12.59
C GLY A 187 24.89 -3.40 -12.38
N TRP A 188 24.25 -3.93 -11.32
CA TRP A 188 22.90 -3.44 -10.97
C TRP A 188 22.94 -1.95 -10.65
N GLN A 189 21.99 -1.24 -11.20
CA GLN A 189 21.81 0.20 -10.97
C GLN A 189 20.33 0.49 -10.77
N SER A 190 20.00 1.22 -9.71
CA SER A 190 18.64 1.68 -9.49
C SER A 190 18.16 2.53 -10.67
N GLN A 191 17.07 2.11 -11.29
CA GLN A 191 16.43 2.86 -12.37
C GLN A 191 15.79 4.15 -11.82
N LEU A 192 15.33 4.10 -10.59
CA LEU A 192 14.61 5.19 -9.94
C LEU A 192 15.53 6.25 -9.34
N LEU A 193 16.55 5.82 -8.61
CA LEU A 193 17.44 6.73 -7.87
C LEU A 193 18.62 7.19 -8.69
N LYS A 194 18.89 6.55 -9.84
CA LYS A 194 20.00 6.87 -10.78
C LYS A 194 21.35 6.96 -10.08
N ARG A 195 21.61 6.03 -9.15
CA ARG A 195 22.91 5.90 -8.47
C ARG A 195 23.90 5.16 -9.37
N GLU A 196 25.18 5.23 -8.99
CA GLU A 196 26.22 4.44 -9.66
C GLU A 196 25.93 2.95 -9.55
N PRO A 197 26.31 2.15 -10.58
CA PRO A 197 26.13 0.71 -10.54
C PRO A 197 26.83 0.07 -9.34
N VAL A 198 26.25 -0.99 -8.81
CA VAL A 198 26.85 -1.78 -7.75
C VAL A 198 28.14 -2.44 -8.27
N ALA A 199 29.25 -2.25 -7.56
CA ALA A 199 30.55 -2.77 -7.95
C ALA A 199 30.76 -4.24 -7.60
N GLU A 200 30.15 -4.70 -6.51
CA GLU A 200 30.26 -6.07 -5.98
C GLU A 200 28.89 -6.69 -5.76
N SER A 201 28.81 -8.02 -5.80
CA SER A 201 27.60 -8.76 -5.46
C SER A 201 27.19 -8.49 -4.01
N ALA A 202 25.89 -8.37 -3.77
CA ALA A 202 25.33 -8.20 -2.43
C ALA A 202 24.09 -9.08 -2.27
N GLN A 203 23.86 -9.58 -1.06
CA GLN A 203 22.61 -10.20 -0.67
C GLN A 203 21.91 -9.33 0.36
N ILE A 204 20.64 -9.04 0.13
CA ILE A 204 19.78 -8.24 1.00
C ILE A 204 18.62 -9.12 1.43
N THR A 205 18.37 -9.17 2.74
CA THR A 205 17.20 -9.88 3.27
C THR A 205 16.34 -8.90 4.06
N GLU A 206 15.06 -8.85 3.72
CA GLU A 206 14.05 -8.09 4.46
C GLU A 206 12.99 -9.03 5.02
N ALA A 207 12.52 -8.74 6.23
CA ALA A 207 11.41 -9.43 6.85
C ALA A 207 10.29 -8.41 7.13
N HIS A 208 9.15 -8.63 6.50
CA HIS A 208 7.95 -7.82 6.70
C HIS A 208 6.93 -8.62 7.50
N GLU A 209 6.52 -8.09 8.64
CA GLU A 209 5.44 -8.68 9.43
C GLU A 209 4.13 -7.94 9.15
N LEU A 210 3.07 -8.71 8.90
CA LEU A 210 1.74 -8.23 8.64
C LEU A 210 0.78 -8.83 9.68
N ALA A 211 -0.04 -7.98 10.30
CA ALA A 211 -1.18 -8.47 11.08
C ALA A 211 -2.32 -8.81 10.13
N LEU A 212 -2.88 -9.99 10.24
CA LEU A 212 -3.98 -10.43 9.40
C LEU A 212 -5.32 -9.89 9.90
N PHE A 213 -6.21 -9.53 9.00
CA PHE A 213 -7.56 -9.11 9.34
C PHE A 213 -8.55 -10.22 9.08
N ASP A 214 -9.23 -10.69 10.12
CA ASP A 214 -10.43 -11.50 9.93
C ASP A 214 -11.56 -10.63 9.35
N PRO A 215 -12.24 -11.06 8.27
CA PRO A 215 -13.26 -10.25 7.58
C PRO A 215 -14.43 -9.82 8.47
N ALA A 216 -14.88 -10.67 9.40
CA ALA A 216 -16.00 -10.34 10.30
C ALA A 216 -15.55 -9.28 11.33
N THR A 217 -14.32 -9.42 11.82
CA THR A 217 -13.71 -8.44 12.72
C THR A 217 -13.52 -7.10 12.02
N LEU A 218 -13.04 -7.10 10.77
CA LEU A 218 -12.90 -5.86 10.00
C LEU A 218 -14.24 -5.19 9.75
N THR A 219 -15.27 -5.93 9.34
CA THR A 219 -16.63 -5.40 9.16
C THR A 219 -17.12 -4.69 10.42
N SER A 220 -16.96 -5.34 11.58
CA SER A 220 -17.39 -4.76 12.87
C SER A 220 -16.55 -3.54 13.26
N THR A 221 -15.25 -3.55 12.93
CA THR A 221 -14.34 -2.44 13.23
C THR A 221 -14.65 -1.23 12.35
N LEU A 222 -14.91 -1.42 11.06
CA LEU A 222 -15.36 -0.36 10.16
C LEU A 222 -16.66 0.28 10.69
N ALA A 223 -17.66 -0.55 11.01
CA ALA A 223 -18.97 -0.06 11.50
C ALA A 223 -18.85 0.74 12.80
N LYS A 224 -18.07 0.26 13.77
CA LYS A 224 -17.81 0.98 15.04
C LYS A 224 -17.12 2.33 14.86
N ASN A 225 -16.46 2.54 13.73
CA ASN A 225 -15.71 3.76 13.42
C ASN A 225 -16.39 4.62 12.33
N GLY A 226 -17.69 4.38 12.07
CA GLY A 226 -18.52 5.22 11.21
C GLY A 226 -18.40 4.93 9.71
N LEU A 227 -17.99 3.71 9.36
CA LEU A 227 -17.83 3.25 7.97
C LEU A 227 -18.67 1.99 7.70
N ALA A 228 -19.50 2.02 6.66
CA ALA A 228 -20.20 0.83 6.16
C ALA A 228 -19.35 0.19 5.05
N GLY A 229 -18.68 -0.92 5.37
CA GLY A 229 -17.78 -1.61 4.45
C GLY A 229 -18.41 -2.85 3.81
N SER A 230 -18.05 -3.11 2.57
CA SER A 230 -18.33 -4.35 1.84
C SER A 230 -17.07 -4.90 1.20
N LYS A 231 -16.95 -6.23 1.24
CA LYS A 231 -15.84 -6.95 0.62
C LYS A 231 -16.01 -6.99 -0.90
N LEU A 232 -14.93 -6.78 -1.62
CA LEU A 232 -14.82 -6.96 -3.06
C LEU A 232 -13.92 -8.16 -3.36
N SER A 233 -14.22 -8.91 -4.42
CA SER A 233 -13.40 -10.04 -4.88
C SER A 233 -12.28 -9.62 -5.84
N SER A 234 -12.39 -8.44 -6.43
CA SER A 234 -11.46 -7.94 -7.47
C SER A 234 -11.32 -6.44 -7.44
N TYR A 235 -10.19 -5.93 -7.92
CA TYR A 235 -10.07 -4.63 -8.55
C TYR A 235 -10.24 -4.78 -10.06
N ASP A 236 -10.33 -3.68 -10.79
CA ASP A 236 -10.44 -3.71 -12.25
C ASP A 236 -9.24 -4.46 -12.87
N GLY A 237 -9.54 -5.59 -13.51
CA GLY A 237 -8.53 -6.46 -14.13
C GLY A 237 -7.65 -7.28 -13.16
N PHE A 238 -7.96 -7.29 -11.86
CA PHE A 238 -7.21 -8.08 -10.88
C PHE A 238 -8.13 -8.79 -9.88
N ASP A 239 -8.18 -10.13 -9.98
CA ASP A 239 -8.90 -10.99 -9.03
C ASP A 239 -8.01 -11.32 -7.84
N PHE A 240 -8.52 -11.11 -6.62
CA PHE A 240 -7.78 -11.41 -5.41
C PHE A 240 -7.71 -12.91 -5.15
N PRO A 241 -6.50 -13.48 -4.93
CA PRO A 241 -6.38 -14.88 -4.54
C PRO A 241 -6.88 -15.08 -3.09
N PRO A 242 -7.10 -16.35 -2.66
CA PRO A 242 -7.50 -16.65 -1.29
C PRO A 242 -6.59 -16.00 -0.24
N GLY A 243 -7.18 -15.52 0.86
CA GLY A 243 -6.46 -14.81 1.91
C GLY A 243 -6.08 -13.35 1.59
N TRP A 244 -6.60 -12.81 0.51
CA TRP A 244 -6.45 -11.42 0.13
C TRP A 244 -7.77 -10.87 -0.42
N SER A 245 -8.15 -9.67 -0.04
CA SER A 245 -9.40 -9.06 -0.53
C SER A 245 -9.36 -7.55 -0.50
N ALA A 246 -10.15 -6.94 -1.37
CA ALA A 246 -10.43 -5.52 -1.30
C ALA A 246 -11.68 -5.22 -0.48
N TRP A 247 -11.75 -3.98 -0.01
CA TRP A 247 -12.88 -3.47 0.77
C TRP A 247 -13.22 -2.05 0.30
N LEU A 248 -14.50 -1.86 0.03
CA LEU A 248 -15.07 -0.56 -0.25
C LEU A 248 -15.93 -0.15 0.94
N ALA A 249 -15.64 0.99 1.56
CA ALA A 249 -16.40 1.49 2.69
C ALA A 249 -16.87 2.94 2.45
N LYS A 250 -18.04 3.26 2.97
CA LYS A 250 -18.63 4.61 2.88
C LYS A 250 -18.98 5.13 4.28
N PRO A 251 -18.94 6.45 4.50
CA PRO A 251 -19.33 7.03 5.79
C PRO A 251 -20.80 6.74 6.08
N THR A 252 -21.13 6.47 7.36
CA THR A 252 -22.49 6.15 7.83
C THR A 252 -23.23 7.38 8.37
N ARG A 253 -23.01 8.56 7.78
CA ARG A 253 -23.68 9.80 8.20
C ARG A 253 -25.10 9.85 7.66
#